data_b12ee848aa99d9fc6dbd33011074bdfa
#
_entry.id   b12ee848aa99d9fc6dbd33011074bdfa
#
_cell.length_a   1.000
_cell.length_b   1.000
_cell.length_c   1.000
_cell.angle_alpha   90.00
_cell.angle_beta   90.00
_cell.angle_gamma   90.00
#
_symmetry.space_group_name_H-M   'P 1'
#
loop_
_entity.id
_entity.type
_entity.pdbx_description
1 polymer ?
#
loop_
_entity_poly.entity_id
_entity_poly.type
_entity_poly.pdbx_seq_one_letter_code
_entity_poly.pdbx_strand_id
1 'polypeptide(L)'
;DPSLSIDERLRFLHLAMKLDMGPRTALIMILPTGFHMASNFGMVSLSPLLLSLIWIGSLIWLALCWAVFLYENISLGDLFRKIDLTVRYLMLGVIFAVSIWSITSENSYFDLWLSLKLFCFSIIIALGITLRIVVAKWVVGFQMLRDGSTEEANEIILAARRKAKPQALSIWTLVFICGFFGATKLI
;
A
#
# COMPACT_ATOMS: atom_id res chain seq x y z
N ASP A 1 16.15 18.15 6.19
CA ASP A 1 17.18 18.83 6.95
C ASP A 1 17.04 20.34 6.73
N PRO A 2 16.92 21.17 7.79
CA PRO A 2 16.83 22.63 7.68
C PRO A 2 18.06 23.28 7.04
N SER A 3 19.21 22.62 7.04
CA SER A 3 20.45 23.13 6.44
C SER A 3 20.48 23.08 4.90
N LEU A 4 19.57 22.32 4.27
CA LEU A 4 19.48 22.20 2.82
C LEU A 4 18.68 23.36 2.22
N SER A 5 19.06 23.78 1.02
CA SER A 5 18.29 24.75 0.23
C SER A 5 16.89 24.21 -0.11
N ILE A 6 15.94 25.11 -0.39
CA ILE A 6 14.56 24.74 -0.72
C ILE A 6 14.53 23.85 -1.97
N ASP A 7 15.35 24.16 -2.98
CA ASP A 7 15.42 23.40 -4.23
C ASP A 7 15.94 21.96 -4.00
N GLU A 8 16.94 21.78 -3.14
CA GLU A 8 17.45 20.47 -2.78
C GLU A 8 16.38 19.65 -2.05
N ARG A 9 15.64 20.26 -1.10
CA ARG A 9 14.55 19.60 -0.40
C ARG A 9 13.43 19.15 -1.34
N LEU A 10 13.06 19.97 -2.33
CA LEU A 10 12.09 19.64 -3.35
C LEU A 10 12.57 18.50 -4.25
N ARG A 11 13.84 18.49 -4.65
CA ARG A 11 14.44 17.39 -5.41
C ARG A 11 14.38 16.07 -4.63
N PHE A 12 14.71 16.08 -3.33
CA PHE A 12 14.61 14.90 -2.47
C PHE A 12 13.17 14.41 -2.30
N LEU A 13 12.19 15.32 -2.16
CA LEU A 13 10.78 14.95 -2.13
C LEU A 13 10.36 14.24 -3.43
N HIS A 14 10.72 14.81 -4.58
CA HIS A 14 10.38 14.24 -5.88
C HIS A 14 11.03 12.86 -6.09
N LEU A 15 12.28 12.72 -5.68
CA LEU A 15 12.98 11.43 -5.70
C LEU A 15 12.30 10.41 -4.78
N ALA A 16 11.94 10.80 -3.57
CA ALA A 16 11.24 9.94 -2.63
C ALA A 16 9.88 9.46 -3.18
N MET A 17 9.11 10.34 -3.81
CA MET A 17 7.83 9.98 -4.45
C MET A 17 8.03 9.00 -5.61
N LYS A 18 9.08 9.14 -6.42
CA LYS A 18 9.41 8.18 -7.48
C LYS A 18 9.82 6.82 -6.92
N LEU A 19 10.66 6.81 -5.89
CA LEU A 19 11.11 5.57 -5.25
C LEU A 19 9.96 4.82 -4.56
N ASP A 20 8.97 5.54 -4.03
CA ASP A 20 7.78 4.96 -3.38
C ASP A 20 6.89 4.15 -4.35
N MET A 21 7.00 4.38 -5.66
CA MET A 21 6.26 3.60 -6.67
C MET A 21 6.71 2.14 -6.75
N GLY A 22 7.97 1.83 -6.45
CA GLY A 22 8.49 0.46 -6.40
C GLY A 22 7.76 -0.40 -5.34
N PRO A 23 7.80 -0.03 -4.06
CA PRO A 23 7.05 -0.72 -3.01
C PRO A 23 5.55 -0.82 -3.26
N ARG A 24 4.91 0.22 -3.80
CA ARG A 24 3.47 0.18 -4.15
C ARG A 24 3.17 -0.85 -5.21
N THR A 25 3.98 -0.90 -6.28
CA THR A 25 3.88 -1.91 -7.34
C THR A 25 4.05 -3.31 -6.77
N ALA A 26 5.08 -3.52 -5.94
CA ALA A 26 5.35 -4.80 -5.31
C ALA A 26 4.19 -5.27 -4.42
N LEU A 27 3.62 -4.38 -3.60
CA LEU A 27 2.49 -4.71 -2.71
C LEU A 27 1.23 -5.11 -3.50
N ILE A 28 0.95 -4.47 -4.63
CA ILE A 28 -0.19 -4.86 -5.48
C ILE A 28 0.08 -6.22 -6.12
N MET A 29 1.30 -6.44 -6.63
CA MET A 29 1.65 -7.66 -7.36
C MET A 29 1.83 -8.89 -6.45
N ILE A 30 2.07 -8.69 -5.15
CA ILE A 30 2.21 -9.82 -4.20
C ILE A 30 0.90 -10.62 -4.07
N LEU A 31 -0.25 -9.99 -4.29
CA LEU A 31 -1.56 -10.64 -4.19
C LEU A 31 -1.75 -11.70 -5.30
N PRO A 32 -1.72 -11.36 -6.61
CA PRO A 32 -1.90 -12.34 -7.67
C PRO A 32 -0.77 -13.37 -7.72
N THR A 33 0.48 -12.98 -7.48
CA THR A 33 1.60 -13.92 -7.47
C THR A 33 1.50 -14.89 -6.29
N GLY A 34 1.09 -14.42 -5.12
CA GLY A 34 0.92 -15.26 -3.94
C GLY A 34 -0.18 -16.32 -4.13
N PHE A 35 -1.34 -15.92 -4.64
CA PHE A 35 -2.42 -16.87 -4.95
C PHE A 35 -2.06 -17.83 -6.09
N HIS A 36 -1.35 -17.35 -7.11
CA HIS A 36 -0.89 -18.20 -8.21
C HIS A 36 0.08 -19.29 -7.70
N MET A 37 1.05 -18.89 -6.88
CA MET A 37 1.99 -19.84 -6.25
C MET A 37 1.26 -20.82 -5.35
N ALA A 38 0.37 -20.37 -4.48
CA ALA A 38 -0.41 -21.23 -3.58
C ALA A 38 -1.23 -22.26 -4.36
N SER A 39 -1.83 -21.87 -5.49
CA SER A 39 -2.56 -22.77 -6.37
C SER A 39 -1.66 -23.79 -7.05
N ASN A 40 -0.50 -23.38 -7.59
CA ASN A 40 0.46 -24.29 -8.25
C ASN A 40 1.08 -25.31 -7.29
N PHE A 41 1.25 -24.94 -6.03
CA PHE A 41 1.75 -25.88 -5.00
C PHE A 41 0.64 -26.73 -4.36
N GLY A 42 -0.60 -26.64 -4.87
CA GLY A 42 -1.73 -27.43 -4.35
C GLY A 42 -2.20 -27.03 -2.95
N MET A 43 -1.79 -25.84 -2.46
CA MET A 43 -2.16 -25.34 -1.13
C MET A 43 -3.56 -24.72 -1.11
N VAL A 44 -4.06 -24.28 -2.27
CA VAL A 44 -5.39 -23.69 -2.42
C VAL A 44 -5.97 -24.16 -3.75
N SER A 45 -7.19 -24.66 -3.72
CA SER A 45 -7.92 -25.07 -4.93
C SER A 45 -8.67 -23.89 -5.51
N LEU A 46 -8.00 -23.09 -6.35
CA LEU A 46 -8.63 -21.98 -7.07
C LEU A 46 -9.04 -22.45 -8.48
N SER A 47 -10.25 -22.06 -8.89
CA SER A 47 -10.62 -22.27 -10.29
C SER A 47 -9.77 -21.37 -11.20
N PRO A 48 -9.46 -21.81 -12.44
CA PRO A 48 -8.71 -20.99 -13.40
C PRO A 48 -9.35 -19.62 -13.65
N LEU A 49 -10.69 -19.57 -13.63
CA LEU A 49 -11.44 -18.33 -13.77
C LEU A 49 -11.16 -17.37 -12.62
N LEU A 50 -11.22 -17.84 -11.36
CA LEU A 50 -10.97 -17.01 -10.19
C LEU A 50 -9.53 -16.50 -10.16
N LEU A 51 -8.56 -17.35 -10.50
CA LEU A 51 -7.16 -16.95 -10.60
C LEU A 51 -6.94 -15.88 -11.67
N SER A 52 -7.59 -16.03 -12.84
CA SER A 52 -7.56 -15.03 -13.91
C SER A 52 -8.18 -13.69 -13.46
N LEU A 53 -9.28 -13.72 -12.73
CA LEU A 53 -9.93 -12.50 -12.19
C LEU A 53 -9.03 -11.79 -11.17
N ILE A 54 -8.31 -12.53 -10.31
CA ILE A 54 -7.34 -11.96 -9.37
C ILE A 54 -6.22 -11.26 -10.14
N TRP A 55 -5.69 -11.85 -11.21
CA TRP A 55 -4.66 -11.25 -12.05
C TRP A 55 -5.16 -9.99 -12.75
N ILE A 56 -6.29 -10.08 -13.43
CA ILE A 56 -6.90 -8.95 -14.18
C ILE A 56 -7.19 -7.78 -13.21
N GLY A 57 -7.83 -8.06 -12.08
CA GLY A 57 -8.13 -7.05 -11.07
C GLY A 57 -6.88 -6.36 -10.52
N SER A 58 -5.82 -7.14 -10.24
CA SER A 58 -4.55 -6.60 -9.75
C SER A 58 -3.84 -5.76 -10.82
N LEU A 59 -3.87 -6.16 -12.09
CA LEU A 59 -3.28 -5.39 -13.20
C LEU A 59 -4.04 -4.10 -13.45
N ILE A 60 -5.37 -4.11 -13.36
CA ILE A 60 -6.20 -2.89 -13.44
C ILE A 60 -5.87 -1.96 -12.28
N TRP A 61 -5.77 -2.49 -11.06
CA TRP A 61 -5.38 -1.68 -9.89
C TRP A 61 -3.96 -1.12 -10.02
N LEU A 62 -3.02 -1.91 -10.53
CA LEU A 62 -1.66 -1.45 -10.80
C LEU A 62 -1.65 -0.31 -11.83
N ALA A 63 -2.36 -0.48 -12.95
CA ALA A 63 -2.50 0.56 -13.97
C ALA A 63 -3.10 1.85 -13.40
N LEU A 64 -4.12 1.74 -12.55
CA LEU A 64 -4.72 2.87 -11.85
C LEU A 64 -3.73 3.54 -10.89
N CYS A 65 -2.94 2.77 -10.15
CA CYS A 65 -1.91 3.31 -9.24
C CYS A 65 -0.86 4.13 -10.01
N TRP A 66 -0.41 3.64 -11.16
CA TRP A 66 0.50 4.37 -12.04
C TRP A 66 -0.18 5.58 -12.72
N ALA A 67 -1.45 5.47 -13.10
CA ALA A 67 -2.20 6.60 -13.64
C ALA A 67 -2.30 7.76 -12.64
N VAL A 68 -2.56 7.48 -11.37
CA VAL A 68 -2.56 8.50 -10.30
C VAL A 68 -1.23 9.23 -10.19
N PHE A 69 -0.12 8.51 -10.38
CA PHE A 69 1.23 9.08 -10.33
C PHE A 69 1.55 9.91 -11.58
N LEU A 70 1.22 9.39 -12.78
CA LEU A 70 1.57 10.02 -14.05
C LEU A 70 0.71 11.26 -14.35
N TYR A 71 -0.56 11.25 -13.92
CA TYR A 71 -1.53 12.30 -14.20
C TYR A 71 -1.83 13.20 -12.99
N GLU A 72 -0.92 13.26 -11.99
CA GLU A 72 -1.15 14.01 -10.74
C GLU A 72 -1.41 15.51 -10.96
N ASN A 73 -0.89 16.10 -12.04
CA ASN A 73 -0.98 17.53 -12.36
C ASN A 73 -2.12 17.92 -13.31
N ILE A 74 -3.02 16.98 -13.64
CA ILE A 74 -4.12 17.19 -14.58
C ILE A 74 -5.46 16.96 -13.83
N SER A 75 -6.54 17.60 -14.29
CA SER A 75 -7.87 17.45 -13.68
C SER A 75 -8.36 15.99 -13.57
N LEU A 76 -7.95 15.13 -14.51
CA LEU A 76 -8.20 13.68 -14.46
C LEU A 76 -7.47 12.98 -13.29
N GLY A 77 -6.36 13.55 -12.80
CA GLY A 77 -5.62 12.99 -11.67
C GLY A 77 -6.43 12.92 -10.39
N ASP A 78 -7.31 13.90 -10.15
CA ASP A 78 -8.19 13.87 -8.97
C ASP A 78 -9.25 12.76 -9.07
N LEU A 79 -9.76 12.50 -10.28
CA LEU A 79 -10.67 11.38 -10.51
C LEU A 79 -9.97 10.03 -10.27
N PHE A 80 -8.79 9.83 -10.85
CA PHE A 80 -8.00 8.61 -10.65
C PHE A 80 -7.64 8.42 -9.16
N ARG A 81 -7.32 9.51 -8.45
CA ARG A 81 -7.04 9.48 -7.02
C ARG A 81 -8.24 9.02 -6.19
N LYS A 82 -9.44 9.49 -6.52
CA LYS A 82 -10.69 9.05 -5.87
C LYS A 82 -10.99 7.59 -6.16
N ILE A 83 -10.86 7.15 -7.42
CA ILE A 83 -11.09 5.75 -7.81
C ILE A 83 -10.06 4.84 -7.12
N ASP A 84 -8.76 5.17 -7.13
CA ASP A 84 -7.72 4.39 -6.44
C ASP A 84 -8.00 4.26 -4.94
N LEU A 85 -8.44 5.33 -4.30
CA LEU A 85 -8.81 5.30 -2.88
C LEU A 85 -10.03 4.40 -2.62
N THR A 86 -11.04 4.46 -3.48
CA THR A 86 -12.23 3.57 -3.41
C THR A 86 -11.82 2.12 -3.57
N VAL A 87 -10.97 1.80 -4.56
CA VAL A 87 -10.45 0.44 -4.77
C VAL A 87 -9.70 -0.05 -3.53
N ARG A 88 -8.87 0.79 -2.89
CA ARG A 88 -8.15 0.43 -1.65
C ARG A 88 -9.09 0.11 -0.49
N TYR A 89 -10.14 0.92 -0.29
CA TYR A 89 -11.13 0.63 0.75
C TYR A 89 -11.92 -0.65 0.46
N LEU A 90 -12.27 -0.89 -0.81
CA LEU A 90 -12.94 -2.10 -1.23
C LEU A 90 -12.05 -3.34 -0.99
N MET A 91 -10.79 -3.29 -1.42
CA MET A 91 -9.82 -4.37 -1.21
C MET A 91 -9.55 -4.62 0.26
N LEU A 92 -9.43 -3.54 1.08
CA LEU A 92 -9.31 -3.65 2.53
C LEU A 92 -10.51 -4.40 3.13
N GLY A 93 -11.73 -3.98 2.79
CA GLY A 93 -12.95 -4.61 3.31
C GLY A 93 -13.09 -6.07 2.90
N VAL A 94 -12.86 -6.39 1.61
CA VAL A 94 -12.96 -7.75 1.09
C VAL A 94 -11.90 -8.67 1.71
N ILE A 95 -10.63 -8.26 1.70
CA ILE A 95 -9.53 -9.09 2.22
C ILE A 95 -9.67 -9.28 3.73
N PHE A 96 -10.05 -8.23 4.47
CA PHE A 96 -10.30 -8.31 5.90
C PHE A 96 -11.46 -9.26 6.21
N ALA A 97 -12.61 -9.12 5.53
CA ALA A 97 -13.77 -9.98 5.73
C ALA A 97 -13.46 -11.45 5.41
N VAL A 98 -12.77 -11.70 4.29
CA VAL A 98 -12.34 -13.06 3.89
C VAL A 98 -11.37 -13.65 4.92
N SER A 99 -10.41 -12.86 5.41
CA SER A 99 -9.44 -13.33 6.41
C SER A 99 -10.12 -13.69 7.73
N ILE A 100 -11.02 -12.84 8.24
CA ILE A 100 -11.76 -13.10 9.48
C ILE A 100 -12.66 -14.33 9.33
N TRP A 101 -13.43 -14.38 8.23
CA TRP A 101 -14.28 -15.55 7.96
C TRP A 101 -13.48 -16.84 7.91
N SER A 102 -12.31 -16.80 7.24
CA SER A 102 -11.45 -17.98 7.12
C SER A 102 -10.81 -18.40 8.46
N ILE A 103 -10.50 -17.45 9.36
CA ILE A 103 -9.96 -17.76 10.70
C ILE A 103 -11.04 -18.35 11.61
N THR A 104 -12.30 -17.91 11.47
CA THR A 104 -13.39 -18.29 12.41
C THR A 104 -14.22 -19.46 11.95
N SER A 105 -14.16 -19.84 10.66
CA SER A 105 -14.97 -20.92 10.10
C SER A 105 -14.25 -22.26 10.18
N GLU A 106 -14.92 -23.30 10.70
CA GLU A 106 -14.41 -24.67 10.72
C GLU A 106 -14.24 -25.28 9.31
N ASN A 107 -15.05 -24.82 8.34
CA ASN A 107 -15.00 -25.22 6.93
C ASN A 107 -14.32 -24.16 6.05
N SER A 108 -13.18 -23.66 6.47
CA SER A 108 -12.44 -22.65 5.73
C SER A 108 -11.78 -23.24 4.49
N TYR A 109 -11.84 -22.50 3.35
CA TYR A 109 -11.11 -22.85 2.13
C TYR A 109 -9.60 -22.62 2.22
N PHE A 110 -9.14 -21.85 3.24
CA PHE A 110 -7.76 -21.46 3.41
C PHE A 110 -7.21 -22.01 4.73
N ASP A 111 -6.02 -22.52 4.70
CA ASP A 111 -5.27 -22.88 5.89
C ASP A 111 -5.04 -21.63 6.78
N LEU A 112 -4.86 -21.85 8.08
CA LEU A 112 -4.70 -20.78 9.06
C LEU A 112 -3.53 -19.83 8.70
N TRP A 113 -2.41 -20.37 8.23
CA TRP A 113 -1.24 -19.57 7.84
C TRP A 113 -1.56 -18.59 6.70
N LEU A 114 -2.38 -19.01 5.71
CA LEU A 114 -2.78 -18.14 4.59
C LEU A 114 -3.80 -17.09 5.06
N SER A 115 -4.73 -17.48 5.92
CA SER A 115 -5.72 -16.59 6.53
C SER A 115 -5.06 -15.48 7.34
N LEU A 116 -4.02 -15.80 8.14
CA LEU A 116 -3.21 -14.84 8.87
C LEU A 116 -2.42 -13.91 7.94
N LYS A 117 -1.90 -14.42 6.81
CA LYS A 117 -1.25 -13.58 5.79
C LYS A 117 -2.23 -12.57 5.18
N LEU A 118 -3.45 -12.99 4.85
CA LEU A 118 -4.49 -12.11 4.32
C LEU A 118 -4.89 -11.05 5.37
N PHE A 119 -4.98 -11.44 6.64
CA PHE A 119 -5.24 -10.52 7.74
C PHE A 119 -4.14 -9.46 7.88
N CYS A 120 -2.87 -9.88 7.93
CA CYS A 120 -1.73 -8.96 7.93
C CYS A 120 -1.72 -8.05 6.70
N PHE A 121 -2.05 -8.60 5.52
CA PHE A 121 -2.10 -7.82 4.29
C PHE A 121 -3.21 -6.75 4.32
N SER A 122 -4.36 -7.05 4.93
CA SER A 122 -5.42 -6.04 5.14
C SER A 122 -4.94 -4.89 6.03
N ILE A 123 -4.19 -5.17 7.09
CA ILE A 123 -3.58 -4.14 7.94
C ILE A 123 -2.54 -3.32 7.16
N ILE A 124 -1.75 -3.94 6.28
CA ILE A 124 -0.81 -3.23 5.41
C ILE A 124 -1.55 -2.24 4.49
N ILE A 125 -2.69 -2.64 3.91
CA ILE A 125 -3.52 -1.75 3.09
C ILE A 125 -4.04 -0.58 3.94
N ALA A 126 -4.55 -0.82 5.14
CA ALA A 126 -5.03 0.21 6.06
C ALA A 126 -3.93 1.21 6.42
N LEU A 127 -2.73 0.72 6.76
CA LEU A 127 -1.56 1.57 7.03
C LEU A 127 -1.14 2.37 5.77
N GLY A 128 -1.23 1.77 4.59
CA GLY A 128 -0.96 2.45 3.32
C GLY A 128 -1.93 3.60 3.04
N ILE A 129 -3.22 3.44 3.39
CA ILE A 129 -4.23 4.51 3.29
C ILE A 129 -3.89 5.66 4.26
N THR A 130 -3.59 5.34 5.53
CA THR A 130 -3.24 6.37 6.53
C THR A 130 -1.92 7.08 6.20
N LEU A 131 -0.93 6.35 5.70
CA LEU A 131 0.35 6.91 5.24
C LEU A 131 0.15 7.92 4.10
N ARG A 132 -0.78 7.65 3.18
CA ARG A 132 -1.13 8.57 2.10
C ARG A 132 -1.64 9.92 2.62
N ILE A 133 -2.45 9.92 3.69
CA ILE A 133 -2.93 11.16 4.34
C ILE A 133 -1.76 11.94 4.93
N VAL A 134 -0.80 11.24 5.52
CA VAL A 134 0.41 11.86 6.09
C VAL A 134 1.30 12.46 5.00
N VAL A 135 1.49 11.74 3.88
CA VAL A 135 2.27 12.23 2.72
C VAL A 135 1.61 13.44 2.07
N ALA A 136 0.27 13.49 1.99
CA ALA A 136 -0.44 14.68 1.50
C ALA A 136 -0.12 15.93 2.33
N LYS A 137 0.00 15.80 3.65
CA LYS A 137 0.43 16.91 4.54
C LYS A 137 1.88 17.32 4.27
N TRP A 138 2.75 16.39 3.91
CA TRP A 138 4.11 16.71 3.48
C TRP A 138 4.12 17.63 2.27
N VAL A 139 3.33 17.27 1.24
CA VAL A 139 3.23 18.07 0.01
C VAL A 139 2.78 19.50 0.33
N VAL A 140 1.77 19.67 1.19
CA VAL A 140 1.31 21.00 1.65
C VAL A 140 2.44 21.75 2.36
N GLY A 141 3.16 21.12 3.29
CA GLY A 141 4.29 21.76 3.97
C GLY A 141 5.38 22.22 3.00
N PHE A 142 5.69 21.43 1.96
CA PHE A 142 6.66 21.83 0.93
C PHE A 142 6.16 22.96 0.02
N GLN A 143 4.84 23.04 -0.25
CA GLN A 143 4.24 24.17 -0.96
C GLN A 143 4.36 25.46 -0.13
N MET A 144 4.02 25.42 1.15
CA MET A 144 4.19 26.56 2.07
C MET A 144 5.65 27.02 2.17
N LEU A 145 6.61 26.08 2.15
CA LEU A 145 8.03 26.40 2.15
C LEU A 145 8.43 27.18 0.89
N ARG A 146 7.85 26.83 -0.26
CA ARG A 146 8.05 27.53 -1.54
C ARG A 146 7.45 28.93 -1.53
N ASP A 147 6.32 29.10 -0.83
CA ASP A 147 5.60 30.38 -0.72
C ASP A 147 6.20 31.32 0.35
N GLY A 148 7.28 30.91 1.03
CA GLY A 148 8.05 31.73 1.97
C GLY A 148 7.68 31.57 3.45
N SER A 149 6.70 30.74 3.80
CA SER A 149 6.29 30.45 5.20
C SER A 149 7.21 29.39 5.83
N THR A 150 8.45 29.74 6.18
CA THR A 150 9.52 28.77 6.48
C THR A 150 9.32 28.05 7.83
N GLU A 151 8.85 28.73 8.86
CA GLU A 151 8.75 28.18 10.22
C GLU A 151 7.58 27.21 10.36
N GLU A 152 6.39 27.63 9.95
CA GLU A 152 5.17 26.83 9.95
C GLU A 152 5.30 25.59 9.02
N ALA A 153 5.89 25.77 7.84
CA ALA A 153 6.16 24.69 6.90
C ALA A 153 7.09 23.61 7.50
N ASN A 154 8.14 24.02 8.21
CA ASN A 154 9.05 23.08 8.86
C ASN A 154 8.36 22.27 9.97
N GLU A 155 7.48 22.89 10.75
CA GLU A 155 6.68 22.19 11.78
C GLU A 155 5.78 21.12 11.16
N ILE A 156 5.07 21.46 10.08
CA ILE A 156 4.19 20.53 9.36
C ILE A 156 5.00 19.35 8.81
N ILE A 157 6.15 19.61 8.18
CA ILE A 157 7.04 18.58 7.62
C ILE A 157 7.57 17.66 8.72
N LEU A 158 8.00 18.20 9.85
CA LEU A 158 8.51 17.43 10.98
C LEU A 158 7.40 16.59 11.63
N ALA A 159 6.22 17.15 11.83
CA ALA A 159 5.07 16.44 12.38
C ALA A 159 4.63 15.28 11.46
N ALA A 160 4.58 15.50 10.16
CA ALA A 160 4.27 14.47 9.18
C ALA A 160 5.35 13.35 9.18
N ARG A 161 6.64 13.69 9.23
CA ARG A 161 7.74 12.72 9.33
C ARG A 161 7.65 11.86 10.59
N ARG A 162 7.34 12.46 11.75
CA ARG A 162 7.16 11.72 13.02
C ARG A 162 6.04 10.69 12.92
N LYS A 163 4.98 10.98 12.17
CA LYS A 163 3.85 10.06 11.95
C LYS A 163 4.13 9.03 10.85
N ALA A 164 4.85 9.40 9.79
CA ALA A 164 5.15 8.50 8.68
C ALA A 164 6.12 7.38 9.05
N LYS A 165 7.16 7.70 9.86
CA LYS A 165 8.22 6.74 10.20
C LYS A 165 7.70 5.47 10.88
N PRO A 166 6.90 5.52 11.98
CA PRO A 166 6.39 4.30 12.61
C PRO A 166 5.45 3.53 11.69
N GLN A 167 4.62 4.20 10.89
CA GLN A 167 3.73 3.53 9.94
C GLN A 167 4.50 2.76 8.86
N ALA A 168 5.55 3.37 8.30
CA ALA A 168 6.42 2.71 7.34
C ALA A 168 7.12 1.49 7.96
N LEU A 169 7.67 1.61 9.18
CA LEU A 169 8.28 0.50 9.89
C LEU A 169 7.27 -0.62 10.17
N SER A 170 6.04 -0.30 10.56
CA SER A 170 4.98 -1.30 10.78
C SER A 170 4.65 -2.05 9.48
N ILE A 171 4.57 -1.38 8.34
CA ILE A 171 4.37 -2.02 7.03
C ILE A 171 5.51 -3.02 6.75
N TRP A 172 6.77 -2.61 6.92
CA TRP A 172 7.93 -3.48 6.71
C TRP A 172 7.91 -4.70 7.63
N THR A 173 7.59 -4.50 8.92
CA THR A 173 7.47 -5.58 9.90
C THR A 173 6.38 -6.58 9.50
N LEU A 174 5.21 -6.09 9.08
CA LEU A 174 4.12 -6.96 8.64
C LEU A 174 4.45 -7.72 7.36
N VAL A 175 5.14 -7.10 6.40
CA VAL A 175 5.63 -7.78 5.18
C VAL A 175 6.60 -8.90 5.56
N PHE A 176 7.51 -8.65 6.50
CA PHE A 176 8.43 -9.67 7.01
C PHE A 176 7.68 -10.82 7.69
N ILE A 177 6.70 -10.53 8.55
CA ILE A 177 5.84 -11.53 9.20
C ILE A 177 5.08 -12.37 8.15
N CYS A 178 4.52 -11.74 7.12
CA CYS A 178 3.88 -12.45 6.01
C CYS A 178 4.85 -13.38 5.29
N GLY A 179 6.09 -12.95 5.07
CA GLY A 179 7.16 -13.78 4.50
C GLY A 179 7.49 -14.98 5.38
N PHE A 180 7.62 -14.75 6.68
CA PHE A 180 7.89 -15.78 7.67
C PHE A 180 6.79 -16.86 7.72
N PHE A 181 5.53 -16.47 7.81
CA PHE A 181 4.40 -17.41 7.75
C PHE A 181 4.37 -18.24 6.46
N GLY A 182 4.80 -17.67 5.34
CA GLY A 182 4.88 -18.40 4.08
C GLY A 182 6.04 -19.39 3.99
N ALA A 183 7.16 -19.08 4.65
CA ALA A 183 8.35 -19.94 4.64
C ALA A 183 8.23 -21.10 5.62
N THR A 184 7.68 -20.83 6.81
CA THR A 184 7.66 -21.82 7.91
C THR A 184 6.44 -22.73 7.89
N LYS A 185 5.28 -22.23 7.41
CA LYS A 185 3.99 -22.94 7.47
C LYS A 185 3.71 -23.58 8.85
N LEU A 186 4.18 -22.90 9.90
CA LEU A 186 4.24 -23.44 11.27
C LEU A 186 2.88 -23.49 11.97
N ILE A 187 1.79 -23.15 11.27
CA ILE A 187 0.45 -23.09 11.87
C ILE A 187 -0.51 -23.83 10.95
#